data_14954ca9a8247becb4f4b98896f9efec
#
_entry.id   14954ca9a8247becb4f4b98896f9efec
#
_cell.length_a   1.000
_cell.length_b   1.000
_cell.length_c   1.000
_cell.angle_alpha   90.00
_cell.angle_beta   90.00
_cell.angle_gamma   90.00
#
_symmetry.space_group_name_H-M   'P 1'
#
loop_
_entity.id
_entity.type
_entity.pdbx_description
1 polymer ?
#
loop_
_entity_poly.entity_id
_entity_poly.type
_entity_poly.pdbx_seq_one_letter_code
_entity_poly.pdbx_strand_id
1 'polypeptide(L)'
;KQLIAWKSSLADAGHKVGAAPKSWIEAFDMLKDLIRNSTELKKIIFIDEMPWMDTKRSEFIPALEYFWNGWASGRKDILLIICGSATSWIINKVIKNHGGLHNRVTHKVHLKQFTLNECQQYADNLMLGMTQRQILECYMIMGGVPFYWSLLNRRLSLAQNIDSIFFDEDAALKGEFDELYSSLFREPESYITIVTTLGKKKA
;
A
#
# COMPACT_ATOMS: atom_id res chain seq x y z
N LYS A 1 -5.27 -14.88 12.29
CA LYS A 1 -4.61 -14.74 10.98
C LYS A 1 -3.53 -13.67 11.00
N GLN A 2 -3.83 -12.42 11.42
CA GLN A 2 -2.89 -11.29 11.45
C GLN A 2 -1.62 -11.58 12.26
N LEU A 3 -1.75 -12.11 13.48
CA LEU A 3 -0.62 -12.47 14.34
C LEU A 3 0.25 -13.60 13.76
N ILE A 4 -0.33 -14.47 12.94
CA ILE A 4 0.43 -15.51 12.23
C ILE A 4 1.25 -14.88 11.09
N ALA A 5 0.64 -13.98 10.33
CA ALA A 5 1.36 -13.23 9.28
C ALA A 5 2.50 -12.39 9.87
N TRP A 6 2.24 -11.69 10.98
CA TRP A 6 3.26 -10.95 11.72
C TRP A 6 4.46 -11.83 12.12
N LYS A 7 4.17 -13.01 12.69
CA LYS A 7 5.21 -13.99 13.04
C LYS A 7 6.02 -14.40 11.81
N SER A 8 5.37 -14.66 10.67
CA SER A 8 6.05 -15.03 9.43
C SER A 8 7.01 -13.91 8.98
N SER A 9 6.54 -12.67 8.96
CA SER A 9 7.38 -11.52 8.60
C SER A 9 8.59 -11.33 9.53
N LEU A 10 8.44 -11.59 10.83
CA LEU A 10 9.57 -11.56 11.76
C LEU A 10 10.55 -12.71 11.52
N ALA A 11 10.06 -13.90 11.12
CA ALA A 11 10.90 -15.02 10.75
C ALA A 11 11.73 -14.73 9.51
N ASP A 12 11.12 -14.14 8.49
CA ASP A 12 11.80 -13.72 7.25
C ASP A 12 12.87 -12.66 7.55
N ALA A 13 12.66 -11.83 8.57
CA ALA A 13 13.65 -10.87 9.07
C ALA A 13 14.70 -11.47 10.00
N GLY A 14 14.74 -12.81 10.19
CA GLY A 14 15.77 -13.51 10.96
C GLY A 14 15.44 -13.73 12.45
N HIS A 15 14.19 -13.48 12.88
CA HIS A 15 13.79 -13.82 14.25
C HIS A 15 13.67 -15.34 14.41
N LYS A 16 14.27 -15.90 15.47
CA LYS A 16 14.11 -17.31 15.83
C LYS A 16 12.68 -17.57 16.26
N VAL A 17 11.93 -18.29 15.43
CA VAL A 17 10.49 -18.42 15.57
C VAL A 17 10.11 -19.48 16.59
N GLY A 18 9.53 -19.07 17.70
CA GLY A 18 8.80 -19.93 18.64
C GLY A 18 7.32 -20.13 18.31
N ALA A 19 6.45 -20.18 19.30
CA ALA A 19 4.99 -20.16 19.12
C ALA A 19 4.52 -18.84 18.50
N ALA A 20 3.33 -18.86 17.87
CA ALA A 20 2.71 -17.60 17.40
C ALA A 20 2.31 -16.74 18.60
N PRO A 21 2.45 -15.40 18.53
CA PRO A 21 2.00 -14.53 19.59
C PRO A 21 0.49 -14.62 19.79
N LYS A 22 0.04 -14.51 21.03
CA LYS A 22 -1.38 -14.58 21.39
C LYS A 22 -2.05 -13.21 21.41
N SER A 23 -1.24 -12.16 21.44
CA SER A 23 -1.68 -10.76 21.46
C SER A 23 -0.75 -9.87 20.67
N TRP A 24 -1.19 -8.65 20.35
CA TRP A 24 -0.34 -7.65 19.72
C TRP A 24 0.79 -7.16 20.64
N ILE A 25 0.60 -7.20 21.96
CA ILE A 25 1.67 -6.89 22.91
C ILE A 25 2.80 -7.91 22.78
N GLU A 26 2.48 -9.21 22.79
CA GLU A 26 3.48 -10.26 22.55
C GLU A 26 4.14 -10.13 21.16
N ALA A 27 3.36 -9.78 20.13
CA ALA A 27 3.85 -9.56 18.78
C ALA A 27 4.90 -8.43 18.72
N PHE A 28 4.64 -7.32 19.41
CA PHE A 28 5.61 -6.22 19.49
C PHE A 28 6.81 -6.54 20.40
N ASP A 29 6.63 -7.39 21.42
CA ASP A 29 7.77 -7.85 22.24
C ASP A 29 8.71 -8.74 21.40
N MET A 30 8.17 -9.62 20.54
CA MET A 30 9.00 -10.37 19.56
C MET A 30 9.75 -9.41 18.60
N LEU A 31 9.12 -8.33 18.17
CA LEU A 31 9.79 -7.31 17.34
C LEU A 31 10.92 -6.60 18.12
N LYS A 32 10.69 -6.27 19.41
CA LYS A 32 11.75 -5.70 20.26
C LYS A 32 12.96 -6.64 20.36
N ASP A 33 12.72 -7.94 20.52
CA ASP A 33 13.79 -8.93 20.61
C ASP A 33 14.56 -9.07 19.31
N LEU A 34 13.88 -9.06 18.15
CA LEU A 34 14.54 -8.99 16.84
C LEU A 34 15.44 -7.76 16.73
N ILE A 35 14.93 -6.58 17.09
CA ILE A 35 15.66 -5.32 17.02
C ILE A 35 16.85 -5.29 17.99
N ARG A 36 16.70 -5.83 19.20
CA ARG A 36 17.80 -5.91 20.19
C ARG A 36 18.94 -6.80 19.73
N ASN A 37 18.60 -7.90 19.05
CA ASN A 37 19.58 -8.87 18.56
C ASN A 37 20.19 -8.48 17.20
N SER A 38 19.67 -7.45 16.54
CA SER A 38 20.19 -6.95 15.27
C SER A 38 21.46 -6.11 15.51
N THR A 39 22.51 -6.38 14.74
CA THR A 39 23.78 -5.64 14.72
C THR A 39 23.75 -4.40 13.83
N GLU A 40 22.68 -4.21 13.05
CA GLU A 40 22.54 -3.08 12.14
C GLU A 40 22.50 -1.74 12.88
N LEU A 41 23.16 -0.72 12.32
CA LEU A 41 23.20 0.62 12.90
C LEU A 41 21.84 1.32 12.85
N LYS A 42 21.03 1.05 11.84
CA LYS A 42 19.68 1.61 11.64
C LYS A 42 18.71 0.47 11.39
N LYS A 43 17.56 0.55 12.06
CA LYS A 43 16.47 -0.42 11.91
C LYS A 43 15.27 0.29 11.31
N ILE A 44 14.80 -0.21 10.18
CA ILE A 44 13.60 0.29 9.52
C ILE A 44 12.48 -0.73 9.75
N ILE A 45 11.41 -0.27 10.36
CA ILE A 45 10.19 -1.05 10.56
C ILE A 45 9.16 -0.46 9.60
N PHE A 46 8.68 -1.25 8.66
CA PHE A 46 7.63 -0.86 7.73
C PHE A 46 6.36 -1.67 8.03
N ILE A 47 5.30 -0.99 8.43
CA ILE A 47 3.99 -1.60 8.69
C ILE A 47 3.04 -1.14 7.58
N ASP A 48 2.78 -2.05 6.65
CA ASP A 48 1.87 -1.83 5.54
C ASP A 48 0.42 -2.15 5.92
N GLU A 49 -0.52 -1.45 5.28
CA GLU A 49 -1.96 -1.61 5.47
C GLU A 49 -2.38 -1.70 6.96
N MET A 50 -1.93 -0.74 7.74
CA MET A 50 -2.24 -0.63 9.18
C MET A 50 -3.73 -0.75 9.51
N PRO A 51 -4.68 -0.19 8.71
CA PRO A 51 -6.11 -0.36 8.93
C PRO A 51 -6.56 -1.83 8.97
N TRP A 52 -5.89 -2.72 8.22
CA TRP A 52 -6.19 -4.15 8.23
C TRP A 52 -5.84 -4.84 9.57
N MET A 53 -4.88 -4.29 10.31
CA MET A 53 -4.47 -4.82 11.62
C MET A 53 -5.38 -4.32 12.75
N ASP A 54 -5.99 -3.13 12.61
CA ASP A 54 -6.88 -2.51 13.60
C ASP A 54 -8.34 -2.95 13.40
N THR A 55 -8.61 -4.23 13.56
CA THR A 55 -9.99 -4.75 13.58
C THR A 55 -10.65 -4.50 14.93
N LYS A 56 -11.99 -4.58 14.98
CA LYS A 56 -12.72 -4.50 16.26
C LYS A 56 -12.15 -5.51 17.26
N ARG A 57 -11.75 -5.04 18.44
CA ARG A 57 -11.17 -5.83 19.55
C ARG A 57 -9.76 -6.40 19.26
N SER A 58 -9.04 -5.89 18.24
CA SER A 58 -7.68 -6.35 17.98
C SER A 58 -6.66 -5.84 18.99
N GLU A 59 -6.94 -4.70 19.63
CA GLU A 59 -6.03 -3.99 20.54
C GLU A 59 -4.67 -3.63 19.89
N PHE A 60 -4.64 -3.56 18.54
CA PHE A 60 -3.44 -3.26 17.79
C PHE A 60 -2.90 -1.86 18.12
N ILE A 61 -3.76 -0.83 18.08
CA ILE A 61 -3.34 0.56 18.37
C ILE A 61 -2.80 0.71 19.80
N PRO A 62 -3.47 0.24 20.86
CA PRO A 62 -2.91 0.27 22.21
C PRO A 62 -1.55 -0.44 22.32
N ALA A 63 -1.37 -1.58 21.65
CA ALA A 63 -0.11 -2.29 21.66
C ALA A 63 1.00 -1.54 20.92
N LEU A 64 0.68 -0.88 19.79
CA LEU A 64 1.61 -0.01 19.06
C LEU A 64 2.01 1.20 19.91
N GLU A 65 1.05 1.83 20.60
CA GLU A 65 1.30 2.93 21.54
C GLU A 65 2.25 2.51 22.66
N TYR A 66 2.01 1.34 23.26
CA TYR A 66 2.88 0.76 24.29
C TYR A 66 4.30 0.49 23.75
N PHE A 67 4.41 -0.10 22.57
CA PHE A 67 5.69 -0.34 21.91
C PHE A 67 6.44 0.96 21.66
N TRP A 68 5.77 1.93 21.02
CA TRP A 68 6.39 3.17 20.62
C TRP A 68 6.77 4.04 21.84
N ASN A 69 5.81 4.37 22.68
CA ASN A 69 6.03 5.28 23.81
C ASN A 69 6.86 4.66 24.92
N GLY A 70 6.69 3.37 25.17
CA GLY A 70 7.39 2.68 26.24
C GLY A 70 8.83 2.29 25.89
N TRP A 71 9.17 2.21 24.60
CA TRP A 71 10.49 1.68 24.23
C TRP A 71 11.09 2.31 22.97
N ALA A 72 10.38 2.37 21.84
CA ALA A 72 10.98 2.73 20.56
C ALA A 72 11.28 4.22 20.42
N SER A 73 10.44 5.11 20.96
CA SER A 73 10.57 6.57 20.81
C SER A 73 11.84 7.16 21.43
N GLY A 74 12.42 6.52 22.43
CA GLY A 74 13.71 6.93 23.03
C GLY A 74 14.93 6.51 22.22
N ARG A 75 14.78 5.68 21.19
CA ARG A 75 15.86 5.16 20.37
C ARG A 75 16.10 6.03 19.14
N LYS A 76 17.37 6.25 18.82
CA LYS A 76 17.79 7.06 17.65
C LYS A 76 18.11 6.18 16.41
N ASP A 77 18.05 4.89 16.57
CA ASP A 77 18.39 3.88 15.55
C ASP A 77 17.16 3.24 14.88
N ILE A 78 15.93 3.62 15.27
CA ILE A 78 14.68 3.10 14.73
C ILE A 78 13.98 4.14 13.88
N LEU A 79 13.61 3.76 12.68
CA LEU A 79 12.64 4.44 11.83
C LEU A 79 11.41 3.56 11.70
N LEU A 80 10.26 4.04 12.18
CA LEU A 80 8.96 3.39 11.98
C LEU A 80 8.23 4.11 10.85
N ILE A 81 7.92 3.37 9.82
CA ILE A 81 7.11 3.81 8.68
C ILE A 81 5.80 3.03 8.74
N ILE A 82 4.70 3.75 8.67
CA ILE A 82 3.36 3.17 8.63
C ILE A 82 2.64 3.66 7.39
N CYS A 83 1.91 2.78 6.73
CA CYS A 83 1.07 3.17 5.61
C CYS A 83 -0.33 2.53 5.67
N GLY A 84 -1.20 2.97 4.80
CA GLY A 84 -2.54 2.43 4.61
C GLY A 84 -3.30 3.22 3.57
N SER A 85 -4.09 2.54 2.78
CA SER A 85 -4.94 3.11 1.74
C SER A 85 -6.12 3.91 2.31
N ALA A 86 -6.60 3.54 3.50
CA ALA A 86 -7.71 4.22 4.18
C ALA A 86 -7.25 5.53 4.84
N THR A 87 -7.12 6.60 4.03
CA THR A 87 -6.67 7.93 4.48
C THR A 87 -7.44 8.45 5.70
N SER A 88 -8.76 8.28 5.74
CA SER A 88 -9.60 8.68 6.87
C SER A 88 -9.25 7.95 8.16
N TRP A 89 -8.90 6.66 8.07
CA TRP A 89 -8.47 5.87 9.21
C TRP A 89 -7.13 6.39 9.77
N ILE A 90 -6.12 6.57 8.89
CA ILE A 90 -4.81 7.12 9.28
C ILE A 90 -4.96 8.49 9.95
N ILE A 91 -5.76 9.38 9.35
CA ILE A 91 -6.01 10.70 9.91
C ILE A 91 -6.65 10.60 11.30
N ASN A 92 -7.69 9.80 11.47
CA ASN A 92 -8.46 9.75 12.70
C ASN A 92 -7.79 8.94 13.81
N LYS A 93 -7.14 7.83 13.45
CA LYS A 93 -6.56 6.90 14.44
C LYS A 93 -5.11 7.19 14.80
N VAL A 94 -4.36 7.84 13.89
CA VAL A 94 -2.93 8.11 14.09
C VAL A 94 -2.66 9.60 14.24
N ILE A 95 -3.12 10.43 13.30
CA ILE A 95 -2.73 11.84 13.24
C ILE A 95 -3.55 12.69 14.22
N LYS A 96 -4.88 12.54 14.22
CA LYS A 96 -5.82 13.28 15.07
C LYS A 96 -6.18 12.57 16.37
N ASN A 97 -5.63 11.39 16.60
CA ASN A 97 -5.87 10.66 17.83
C ASN A 97 -5.33 11.46 19.02
N HIS A 98 -6.17 11.69 20.02
CA HIS A 98 -5.78 12.31 21.29
C HIS A 98 -5.14 11.29 22.28
N GLY A 99 -4.90 10.05 21.84
CA GLY A 99 -4.24 8.99 22.59
C GLY A 99 -2.72 9.04 22.53
N GLY A 100 -2.08 7.91 22.79
CA GLY A 100 -0.63 7.78 22.91
C GLY A 100 0.19 8.07 21.66
N LEU A 101 -0.42 8.07 20.46
CA LEU A 101 0.26 8.44 19.20
C LEU A 101 0.17 9.93 18.88
N HIS A 102 -0.51 10.74 19.72
CA HIS A 102 -0.63 12.18 19.50
C HIS A 102 0.74 12.86 19.41
N ASN A 103 0.94 13.68 18.37
CA ASN A 103 2.21 14.37 18.09
C ASN A 103 3.45 13.45 17.97
N ARG A 104 3.29 12.16 17.68
CA ARG A 104 4.39 11.21 17.44
C ARG A 104 4.78 11.11 15.97
N VAL A 105 3.90 11.51 15.07
CA VAL A 105 4.18 11.52 13.63
C VAL A 105 5.07 12.71 13.29
N THR A 106 6.30 12.45 12.88
CA THR A 106 7.28 13.46 12.52
C THR A 106 7.19 13.90 11.07
N HIS A 107 6.85 12.98 10.17
CA HIS A 107 6.74 13.24 8.74
C HIS A 107 5.47 12.59 8.19
N LYS A 108 4.84 13.27 7.25
CA LYS A 108 3.65 12.79 6.54
C LYS A 108 3.93 12.83 5.05
N VAL A 109 3.78 11.70 4.40
CA VAL A 109 3.94 11.58 2.95
C VAL A 109 2.59 11.19 2.36
N HIS A 110 2.07 12.02 1.48
CA HIS A 110 0.88 11.71 0.70
C HIS A 110 1.34 11.31 -0.69
N LEU A 111 1.40 10.00 -0.95
CA LEU A 111 1.72 9.48 -2.28
C LEU A 111 0.56 9.77 -3.21
N LYS A 112 0.86 10.51 -4.27
CA LYS A 112 -0.06 10.77 -5.37
C LYS A 112 0.30 9.89 -6.55
N GLN A 113 -0.65 9.69 -7.43
CA GLN A 113 -0.37 9.11 -8.74
C GLN A 113 0.63 9.99 -9.50
N PHE A 114 1.38 9.40 -10.40
CA PHE A 114 2.27 10.13 -11.28
C PHE A 114 1.50 11.17 -12.10
N THR A 115 2.08 12.34 -12.25
CA THR A 115 1.67 13.33 -13.24
C THR A 115 2.04 12.82 -14.64
N LEU A 116 1.48 13.43 -15.68
CA LEU A 116 1.82 13.09 -17.07
C LEU A 116 3.34 13.17 -17.32
N ASN A 117 4.01 14.19 -16.77
CA ASN A 117 5.46 14.35 -16.91
C ASN A 117 6.24 13.23 -16.18
N GLU A 118 5.79 12.81 -15.02
CA GLU A 118 6.41 11.68 -14.30
C GLU A 118 6.16 10.36 -15.02
N CYS A 119 5.00 10.18 -15.65
CA CYS A 119 4.74 9.04 -16.54
C CYS A 119 5.67 9.02 -17.75
N GLN A 120 5.95 10.18 -18.35
CA GLN A 120 6.95 10.29 -19.42
C GLN A 120 8.32 9.85 -18.92
N GLN A 121 8.79 10.40 -17.81
CA GLN A 121 10.09 10.04 -17.22
C GLN A 121 10.16 8.54 -16.87
N TYR A 122 9.08 7.97 -16.35
CA TYR A 122 9.01 6.56 -16.03
C TYR A 122 9.09 5.67 -17.28
N ALA A 123 8.36 6.04 -18.33
CA ALA A 123 8.40 5.35 -19.63
C ALA A 123 9.78 5.41 -20.27
N ASP A 124 10.47 6.56 -20.17
CA ASP A 124 11.84 6.75 -20.66
C ASP A 124 12.82 5.86 -19.88
N ASN A 125 12.71 5.79 -18.56
CA ASN A 125 13.51 4.92 -17.70
C ASN A 125 13.31 3.42 -18.02
N LEU A 126 12.10 3.02 -18.39
CA LEU A 126 11.79 1.66 -18.85
C LEU A 126 12.16 1.44 -20.31
N MET A 127 12.69 2.45 -21.00
CA MET A 127 13.06 2.40 -22.43
C MET A 127 11.89 1.93 -23.33
N LEU A 128 10.68 2.41 -23.05
CA LEU A 128 9.48 2.02 -23.81
C LEU A 128 9.45 2.61 -25.21
N GLY A 129 10.20 3.68 -25.49
CA GLY A 129 10.28 4.32 -26.82
C GLY A 129 8.96 4.98 -27.26
N MET A 130 8.12 5.40 -26.31
CA MET A 130 6.81 5.98 -26.58
C MET A 130 6.92 7.45 -27.00
N THR A 131 6.11 7.84 -27.99
CA THR A 131 5.95 9.25 -28.36
C THR A 131 5.10 9.98 -27.30
N GLN A 132 5.18 11.31 -27.25
CA GLN A 132 4.37 12.14 -26.35
C GLN A 132 2.87 11.86 -26.50
N ARG A 133 2.41 11.63 -27.74
CA ARG A 133 1.02 11.27 -28.00
C ARG A 133 0.65 9.93 -27.36
N GLN A 134 1.49 8.91 -27.52
CA GLN A 134 1.27 7.59 -26.89
C GLN A 134 1.30 7.66 -25.36
N ILE A 135 2.17 8.49 -24.78
CA ILE A 135 2.19 8.76 -23.34
C ILE A 135 0.85 9.37 -22.89
N LEU A 136 0.33 10.36 -23.62
CA LEU A 136 -0.95 10.96 -23.31
C LEU A 136 -2.11 9.97 -23.44
N GLU A 137 -2.16 9.20 -24.51
CA GLU A 137 -3.18 8.17 -24.74
C GLU A 137 -3.15 7.12 -23.62
N CYS A 138 -1.95 6.67 -23.26
CA CYS A 138 -1.74 5.73 -22.14
C CYS A 138 -2.21 6.32 -20.81
N TYR A 139 -1.85 7.58 -20.54
CA TYR A 139 -2.28 8.28 -19.32
C TYR A 139 -3.80 8.46 -19.24
N MET A 140 -4.46 8.69 -20.37
CA MET A 140 -5.94 8.78 -20.42
C MET A 140 -6.61 7.44 -20.11
N ILE A 141 -5.96 6.31 -20.40
CA ILE A 141 -6.48 4.96 -20.16
C ILE A 141 -6.18 4.49 -18.72
N MET A 142 -4.92 4.61 -18.29
CA MET A 142 -4.41 4.00 -17.06
C MET A 142 -4.17 4.99 -15.91
N GLY A 143 -4.33 6.30 -16.17
CA GLY A 143 -3.93 7.32 -15.18
C GLY A 143 -2.44 7.27 -14.89
N GLY A 144 -2.06 7.76 -13.73
CA GLY A 144 -0.66 7.81 -13.27
C GLY A 144 -0.31 6.71 -12.25
N VAL A 145 -0.95 5.56 -12.27
CA VAL A 145 -0.65 4.45 -11.34
C VAL A 145 0.63 3.74 -11.78
N PRO A 146 1.74 3.83 -11.03
CA PRO A 146 3.04 3.29 -11.47
C PRO A 146 3.00 1.80 -11.80
N PHE A 147 2.20 1.03 -11.05
CA PHE A 147 2.05 -0.40 -11.27
C PHE A 147 1.52 -0.70 -12.68
N TYR A 148 0.49 0.02 -13.16
CA TYR A 148 -0.07 -0.20 -14.50
C TYR A 148 0.97 0.10 -15.59
N TRP A 149 1.76 1.16 -15.41
CA TRP A 149 2.83 1.52 -16.33
C TRP A 149 3.96 0.47 -16.35
N SER A 150 4.21 -0.21 -15.23
CA SER A 150 5.22 -1.27 -15.16
C SER A 150 4.87 -2.52 -15.98
N LEU A 151 3.59 -2.68 -16.33
CA LEU A 151 3.11 -3.80 -17.15
C LEU A 151 3.34 -3.60 -18.66
N LEU A 152 3.69 -2.38 -19.08
CA LEU A 152 3.91 -2.07 -20.49
C LEU A 152 5.13 -2.79 -21.06
N ASN A 153 4.95 -3.44 -22.20
CA ASN A 153 5.99 -4.15 -22.92
C ASN A 153 6.45 -3.32 -24.13
N ARG A 154 7.72 -2.94 -24.15
CA ARG A 154 8.35 -2.16 -25.24
C ARG A 154 8.31 -2.82 -26.63
N ARG A 155 8.06 -4.13 -26.71
CA ARG A 155 7.98 -4.89 -27.96
C ARG A 155 6.60 -4.85 -28.60
N LEU A 156 5.60 -4.34 -27.88
CA LEU A 156 4.22 -4.28 -28.33
C LEU A 156 3.83 -2.83 -28.66
N SER A 157 2.91 -2.66 -29.60
CA SER A 157 2.26 -1.37 -29.81
C SER A 157 1.41 -0.99 -28.59
N LEU A 158 1.00 0.29 -28.48
CA LEU A 158 0.14 0.72 -27.40
C LEU A 158 -1.17 -0.07 -27.36
N ALA A 159 -1.83 -0.28 -28.49
CA ALA A 159 -3.06 -1.06 -28.58
C ALA A 159 -2.86 -2.50 -28.08
N GLN A 160 -1.80 -3.17 -28.54
CA GLN A 160 -1.47 -4.53 -28.07
C GLN A 160 -1.16 -4.59 -26.57
N ASN A 161 -0.49 -3.56 -26.03
CA ASN A 161 -0.28 -3.47 -24.57
C ASN A 161 -1.61 -3.36 -23.83
N ILE A 162 -2.52 -2.50 -24.29
CA ILE A 162 -3.83 -2.31 -23.66
C ILE A 162 -4.66 -3.61 -23.71
N ASP A 163 -4.68 -4.28 -24.88
CA ASP A 163 -5.36 -5.57 -24.99
C ASP A 163 -4.79 -6.59 -24.01
N SER A 164 -3.48 -6.74 -23.97
CA SER A 164 -2.80 -7.71 -23.10
C SER A 164 -2.95 -7.41 -21.61
N ILE A 165 -3.03 -6.13 -21.22
CA ILE A 165 -3.12 -5.74 -19.81
C ILE A 165 -4.55 -5.83 -19.28
N PHE A 166 -5.57 -5.52 -20.11
CA PHE A 166 -6.96 -5.36 -19.65
C PHE A 166 -7.95 -6.38 -20.20
N PHE A 167 -7.74 -6.91 -21.43
CA PHE A 167 -8.77 -7.63 -22.17
C PHE A 167 -8.46 -9.10 -22.46
N ASP A 168 -7.20 -9.50 -22.49
CA ASP A 168 -6.81 -10.89 -22.68
C ASP A 168 -7.38 -11.78 -21.57
N GLU A 169 -7.46 -13.08 -21.83
CA GLU A 169 -8.04 -14.05 -20.91
C GLU A 169 -7.33 -14.05 -19.55
N ASP A 170 -6.00 -13.96 -19.57
CA ASP A 170 -5.12 -13.90 -18.39
C ASP A 170 -4.59 -12.47 -18.11
N ALA A 171 -5.31 -11.43 -18.55
CA ALA A 171 -4.86 -10.06 -18.39
C ALA A 171 -4.71 -9.67 -16.90
N ALA A 172 -3.56 -9.06 -16.58
CA ALA A 172 -3.22 -8.70 -15.19
C ALA A 172 -4.23 -7.76 -14.53
N LEU A 173 -4.94 -6.92 -15.30
CA LEU A 173 -5.92 -5.95 -14.83
C LEU A 173 -7.34 -6.25 -15.28
N LYS A 174 -7.64 -7.49 -15.66
CA LYS A 174 -8.97 -7.90 -16.14
C LYS A 174 -10.11 -7.62 -15.15
N GLY A 175 -9.84 -7.79 -13.84
CA GLY A 175 -10.80 -7.55 -12.77
C GLY A 175 -10.70 -6.18 -12.12
N GLU A 176 -9.74 -5.37 -12.52
CA GLU A 176 -9.36 -4.12 -11.83
C GLU A 176 -10.51 -3.11 -11.73
N PHE A 177 -11.37 -3.04 -12.75
CA PHE A 177 -12.54 -2.17 -12.73
C PHE A 177 -13.49 -2.52 -11.58
N ASP A 178 -13.83 -3.79 -11.44
CA ASP A 178 -14.75 -4.25 -10.40
C ASP A 178 -14.11 -4.16 -9.00
N GLU A 179 -12.84 -4.52 -8.88
CA GLU A 179 -12.08 -4.44 -7.65
C GLU A 179 -11.92 -2.99 -7.17
N LEU A 180 -11.62 -2.06 -8.08
CA LEU A 180 -11.49 -0.64 -7.79
C LEU A 180 -12.82 -0.08 -7.25
N TYR A 181 -13.94 -0.34 -7.93
CA TYR A 181 -15.25 0.13 -7.49
C TYR A 181 -15.66 -0.50 -6.15
N SER A 182 -15.38 -1.77 -5.96
CA SER A 182 -15.64 -2.48 -4.70
C SER A 182 -14.82 -1.93 -3.53
N SER A 183 -13.62 -1.45 -3.80
CA SER A 183 -12.74 -0.85 -2.77
C SER A 183 -13.12 0.59 -2.41
N LEU A 184 -13.61 1.37 -3.39
CA LEU A 184 -13.92 2.79 -3.22
C LEU A 184 -15.33 3.05 -2.65
N PHE A 185 -16.29 2.19 -2.94
CA PHE A 185 -17.70 2.42 -2.65
C PHE A 185 -18.31 1.31 -1.80
N ARG A 186 -19.21 1.68 -0.88
CA ARG A 186 -19.95 0.71 -0.05
C ARG A 186 -20.99 -0.07 -0.87
N GLU A 187 -21.54 0.57 -1.91
CA GLU A 187 -22.54 0.00 -2.83
C GLU A 187 -22.04 0.21 -4.27
N PRO A 188 -21.03 -0.57 -4.70
CA PRO A 188 -20.35 -0.36 -5.99
C PRO A 188 -21.26 -0.56 -7.20
N GLU A 189 -22.28 -1.43 -7.09
CA GLU A 189 -23.18 -1.81 -8.18
C GLU A 189 -23.91 -0.61 -8.80
N SER A 190 -24.35 0.34 -7.97
CA SER A 190 -25.00 1.58 -8.44
C SER A 190 -24.08 2.42 -9.32
N TYR A 191 -22.83 2.57 -8.90
CA TYR A 191 -21.82 3.33 -9.64
C TYR A 191 -21.42 2.62 -10.93
N ILE A 192 -21.19 1.31 -10.88
CA ILE A 192 -20.90 0.46 -12.04
C ILE A 192 -22.02 0.58 -13.08
N THR A 193 -23.27 0.50 -12.66
CA THR A 193 -24.44 0.65 -13.55
C THR A 193 -24.45 2.01 -14.25
N ILE A 194 -24.19 3.10 -13.52
CA ILE A 194 -24.14 4.46 -14.07
C ILE A 194 -23.04 4.56 -15.14
N VAL A 195 -21.81 4.14 -14.80
CA VAL A 195 -20.64 4.25 -15.70
C VAL A 195 -20.83 3.40 -16.95
N THR A 196 -21.32 2.17 -16.78
CA THR A 196 -21.60 1.24 -17.90
C THR A 196 -22.69 1.80 -18.81
N THR A 197 -23.72 2.44 -18.25
CA THR A 197 -24.80 3.06 -19.03
C THR A 197 -24.30 4.27 -19.80
N LEU A 198 -23.43 5.09 -19.20
CA LEU A 198 -22.80 6.24 -19.87
C LEU A 198 -21.87 5.78 -21.01
N GLY A 199 -21.11 4.72 -20.82
CA GLY A 199 -20.27 4.13 -21.86
C GLY A 199 -21.07 3.66 -23.07
N LYS A 200 -22.19 2.97 -22.84
CA LYS A 200 -23.10 2.51 -23.90
C LYS A 200 -23.81 3.63 -24.68
N LYS A 201 -24.03 4.80 -24.07
CA LYS A 201 -24.68 5.95 -24.72
C LYS A 201 -23.73 6.78 -25.60
N LYS A 202 -22.43 6.61 -25.49
CA LYS A 202 -21.40 7.32 -26.28
C LYS A 202 -20.84 6.50 -27.44
N ALA A 203 -21.16 5.23 -27.52
CA ALA A 203 -20.89 4.36 -28.65
C ALA A 203 -22.07 4.38 -29.62
#